data_ce45a6abba66ebebda69424014d9746c
#
_entry.id   ce45a6abba66ebebda69424014d9746c
#
_cell.length_a   1.000
_cell.length_b   1.000
_cell.length_c   1.000
_cell.angle_alpha   90.00
_cell.angle_beta   90.00
_cell.angle_gamma   90.00
#
_symmetry.space_group_name_H-M   'P 1'
#
loop_
_entity.id
_entity.type
_entity.pdbx_description
1 polymer ?
#
loop_
_entity_poly.entity_id
_entity_poly.type
_entity_poly.pdbx_seq_one_letter_code
_entity_poly.pdbx_strand_id
1 'polypeptide(L)'
;MDMSSSSRKVSIPAAALQGSLRDYRAPTGPDLVGRVDGFFEWQDLRRRNEVWPYARSTETAPATFCKVRSDADRSFQGINFASQDYLSLSSHPRIKQAAIEAVERYGVHSAGSAALLGNTANSLELEAKFSDFLGGREVVLYPTGWSAGFASVQGFVRPDDHVVMDVLAHSCLQEGARAATQNIHHFAHLNTGAVIRRLSKIREKFPDAGILVVTESLFSMHSDVPDFAGLREACDTYGATLLIDCAHDLGAMGPGGLGNLGATGMLGAADVLIGSFSKSFASNGGFVSVKTRSAAEYLKYFSATQTFSNALSPVQAAVVATALDIIRSEEGDERRHRLMDNILYLRRTVENTGLRALGVPSPIVPVFVGSEALGRLIARRLPDFGGIANLVEYPAVPKAESRFRFQVMADHTHADVDRVVVALGQALDAARTDLELCVTTDENPLKSPGTAASAAA
;
A
#
# COMPACT_ATOMS: atom_id res chain seq x y z
N MET A 1 25.84 -25.57 -31.68
CA MET A 1 24.47 -25.16 -32.05
C MET A 1 24.35 -23.69 -31.71
N ASP A 2 24.32 -22.91 -32.75
CA ASP A 2 24.40 -21.46 -32.75
C ASP A 2 23.05 -20.86 -32.29
N MET A 3 23.02 -20.33 -31.09
CA MET A 3 21.84 -19.58 -30.58
C MET A 3 22.06 -18.07 -30.72
N SER A 4 22.12 -17.62 -31.97
CA SER A 4 21.95 -16.21 -32.27
C SER A 4 20.47 -15.86 -32.14
N SER A 5 20.00 -15.51 -30.95
CA SER A 5 18.71 -14.84 -30.80
C SER A 5 18.82 -13.45 -31.41
N SER A 6 18.38 -13.30 -32.65
CA SER A 6 18.19 -11.98 -33.26
C SER A 6 17.19 -11.20 -32.38
N SER A 7 17.69 -10.29 -31.55
CA SER A 7 16.86 -9.31 -30.85
C SER A 7 16.16 -8.46 -31.92
N ARG A 8 14.89 -8.75 -32.22
CA ARG A 8 14.05 -7.83 -32.97
C ARG A 8 14.07 -6.52 -32.20
N LYS A 9 14.69 -5.49 -32.79
CA LYS A 9 14.57 -4.10 -32.34
C LYS A 9 13.09 -3.71 -32.50
N VAL A 10 12.31 -3.88 -31.45
CA VAL A 10 10.92 -3.43 -31.43
C VAL A 10 10.93 -1.96 -31.05
N SER A 11 10.66 -1.09 -32.02
CA SER A 11 10.44 0.34 -31.75
C SER A 11 9.12 0.47 -30.96
N ILE A 12 9.19 1.01 -29.74
CA ILE A 12 8.01 1.29 -28.92
C ILE A 12 7.53 2.69 -29.27
N PRO A 13 6.26 2.88 -29.68
CA PRO A 13 5.72 4.20 -29.98
C PRO A 13 5.83 5.14 -28.77
N ALA A 14 6.26 6.38 -28.98
CA ALA A 14 6.37 7.38 -27.90
C ALA A 14 5.06 7.57 -27.14
N ALA A 15 3.91 7.46 -27.81
CA ALA A 15 2.58 7.52 -27.20
C ALA A 15 2.35 6.44 -26.12
N ALA A 16 2.98 5.25 -26.25
CA ALA A 16 2.89 4.20 -25.23
C ALA A 16 3.68 4.54 -23.95
N LEU A 17 4.65 5.44 -24.02
CA LEU A 17 5.45 5.91 -22.91
C LEU A 17 4.91 7.21 -22.26
N GLN A 18 3.87 7.83 -22.83
CA GLN A 18 3.28 9.09 -22.38
C GLN A 18 1.97 8.86 -21.60
N GLY A 19 1.48 9.92 -20.92
CA GLY A 19 0.23 9.88 -20.18
C GLY A 19 0.34 9.18 -18.83
N SER A 20 -0.73 9.29 -18.04
CA SER A 20 -0.84 8.73 -16.69
C SER A 20 -2.28 8.32 -16.37
N LEU A 21 -2.49 7.52 -15.34
CA LEU A 21 -3.82 7.16 -14.83
C LEU A 21 -4.66 8.39 -14.44
N ARG A 22 -4.01 9.50 -14.05
CA ARG A 22 -4.71 10.73 -13.69
C ARG A 22 -5.44 11.37 -14.86
N ASP A 23 -4.88 11.26 -16.07
CA ASP A 23 -5.44 11.88 -17.28
C ASP A 23 -6.79 11.28 -17.66
N TYR A 24 -7.06 10.06 -17.19
CA TYR A 24 -8.30 9.31 -17.44
C TYR A 24 -9.23 9.19 -16.23
N ARG A 25 -8.88 9.82 -15.10
CA ARG A 25 -9.64 9.68 -13.83
C ARG A 25 -11.04 10.32 -13.90
N ALA A 26 -11.21 11.37 -14.68
CA ALA A 26 -12.44 12.14 -14.73
C ALA A 26 -12.90 12.36 -16.20
N PRO A 27 -13.29 11.28 -16.92
CA PRO A 27 -13.80 11.41 -18.27
C PRO A 27 -15.13 12.16 -18.27
N THR A 28 -15.36 12.98 -19.30
CA THR A 28 -16.57 13.77 -19.47
C THR A 28 -17.47 13.17 -20.55
N GLY A 29 -18.76 13.49 -20.52
CA GLY A 29 -19.77 13.03 -21.47
C GLY A 29 -21.00 12.42 -20.80
N PRO A 30 -22.16 12.41 -21.48
CA PRO A 30 -23.43 11.94 -20.92
C PRO A 30 -23.50 10.42 -20.74
N ASP A 31 -22.81 9.64 -21.59
CA ASP A 31 -22.73 8.19 -21.45
C ASP A 31 -21.64 7.83 -20.41
N LEU A 32 -22.08 7.41 -19.23
CA LEU A 32 -21.18 7.07 -18.13
C LEU A 32 -20.28 5.87 -18.39
N VAL A 33 -20.71 4.95 -19.25
CA VAL A 33 -19.97 3.73 -19.58
C VAL A 33 -19.07 3.96 -20.79
N GLY A 34 -19.62 4.49 -21.90
CA GLY A 34 -18.86 4.69 -23.15
C GLY A 34 -17.78 5.76 -23.03
N ARG A 35 -17.94 6.75 -22.15
CA ARG A 35 -16.92 7.81 -21.99
C ARG A 35 -15.56 7.33 -21.45
N VAL A 36 -15.44 6.05 -21.04
CA VAL A 36 -14.20 5.47 -20.55
C VAL A 36 -13.35 4.80 -21.65
N ASP A 37 -13.84 4.73 -22.89
CA ASP A 37 -13.18 4.02 -24.00
C ASP A 37 -11.76 4.54 -24.26
N GLY A 38 -11.53 5.85 -24.15
CA GLY A 38 -10.20 6.43 -24.32
C GLY A 38 -9.17 5.93 -23.30
N PHE A 39 -9.59 5.54 -22.10
CA PHE A 39 -8.70 4.87 -21.15
C PHE A 39 -8.31 3.48 -21.64
N PHE A 40 -9.28 2.72 -22.17
CA PHE A 40 -9.01 1.37 -22.69
C PHE A 40 -8.05 1.41 -23.88
N GLU A 41 -8.24 2.33 -24.83
CA GLU A 41 -7.36 2.51 -25.99
C GLU A 41 -5.92 2.82 -25.58
N TRP A 42 -5.73 3.72 -24.61
CA TRP A 42 -4.42 4.06 -24.06
C TRP A 42 -3.79 2.88 -23.32
N GLN A 43 -4.57 2.15 -22.54
CA GLN A 43 -4.11 0.95 -21.81
C GLN A 43 -3.70 -0.16 -22.79
N ASP A 44 -4.51 -0.41 -23.83
CA ASP A 44 -4.29 -1.46 -24.81
C ASP A 44 -3.04 -1.17 -25.69
N LEU A 45 -2.79 0.10 -26.05
CA LEU A 45 -1.54 0.50 -26.68
C LEU A 45 -0.33 0.11 -25.82
N ARG A 46 -0.41 0.30 -24.53
CA ARG A 46 0.66 -0.05 -23.57
C ARG A 46 0.80 -1.56 -23.38
N ARG A 47 -0.30 -2.30 -23.34
CA ARG A 47 -0.30 -3.76 -23.27
C ARG A 47 0.40 -4.37 -24.49
N ARG A 48 0.04 -3.96 -25.68
CA ARG A 48 0.64 -4.45 -26.94
C ARG A 48 2.15 -4.17 -27.02
N ASN A 49 2.62 -3.14 -26.33
CA ASN A 49 4.04 -2.78 -26.28
C ASN A 49 4.73 -3.28 -24.99
N GLU A 50 4.05 -4.07 -24.16
CA GLU A 50 4.52 -4.64 -22.90
C GLU A 50 5.00 -3.59 -21.86
N VAL A 51 4.53 -2.35 -21.96
CA VAL A 51 4.85 -1.25 -21.02
C VAL A 51 3.71 -0.93 -20.05
N TRP A 52 2.78 -1.87 -19.86
CA TRP A 52 1.74 -1.84 -18.83
C TRP A 52 2.18 -2.68 -17.63
N PRO A 53 2.64 -2.07 -16.51
CA PRO A 53 3.26 -2.80 -15.40
C PRO A 53 2.25 -3.32 -14.36
N TYR A 54 0.96 -3.13 -14.59
CA TYR A 54 -0.12 -3.42 -13.64
C TYR A 54 -0.85 -4.72 -13.96
N ALA A 55 -1.76 -5.13 -13.05
CA ALA A 55 -2.67 -6.27 -13.21
C ALA A 55 -1.97 -7.61 -13.53
N ARG A 56 -0.78 -7.82 -12.99
CA ARG A 56 -0.06 -9.09 -13.07
C ARG A 56 -0.69 -10.12 -12.12
N SER A 57 -0.70 -11.38 -12.50
CA SER A 57 -1.17 -12.50 -11.68
C SER A 57 -0.04 -13.47 -11.35
N THR A 58 -0.06 -14.05 -10.14
CA THR A 58 0.85 -15.12 -9.77
C THR A 58 0.27 -16.48 -10.20
N GLU A 59 1.09 -17.34 -10.78
CA GLU A 59 0.75 -18.73 -11.13
C GLU A 59 1.21 -19.72 -10.04
N THR A 60 1.92 -19.25 -9.03
CA THR A 60 2.37 -20.01 -7.85
C THR A 60 2.04 -19.21 -6.58
N ALA A 61 2.25 -19.83 -5.42
CA ALA A 61 2.15 -19.11 -4.15
C ALA A 61 3.12 -17.91 -4.12
N PRO A 62 2.79 -16.81 -3.42
CA PRO A 62 3.68 -15.65 -3.26
C PRO A 62 4.86 -16.05 -2.36
N ALA A 63 5.94 -16.51 -2.98
CA ALA A 63 7.21 -16.83 -2.35
C ALA A 63 8.31 -15.90 -2.88
N THR A 64 9.53 -16.01 -2.35
CA THR A 64 10.70 -15.23 -2.79
C THR A 64 11.07 -15.46 -4.26
N PHE A 65 10.65 -16.58 -4.82
CA PHE A 65 10.70 -16.88 -6.24
C PHE A 65 9.31 -17.32 -6.70
N CYS A 66 8.77 -16.69 -7.75
CA CYS A 66 7.43 -17.03 -8.23
C CYS A 66 7.34 -16.99 -9.75
N LYS A 67 6.28 -17.62 -10.27
CA LYS A 67 5.87 -17.54 -11.66
C LYS A 67 4.70 -16.56 -11.78
N VAL A 68 4.80 -15.65 -12.73
CA VAL A 68 3.88 -14.53 -12.92
C VAL A 68 3.45 -14.47 -14.37
N ARG A 69 2.19 -14.07 -14.58
CA ARG A 69 1.64 -13.72 -15.89
C ARG A 69 1.30 -12.24 -15.92
N SER A 70 1.77 -11.55 -16.96
CA SER A 70 1.40 -10.15 -17.19
C SER A 70 -0.03 -10.02 -17.73
N ASP A 71 -0.57 -8.83 -17.67
CA ASP A 71 -1.87 -8.49 -18.27
C ASP A 71 -1.89 -8.62 -19.81
N ALA A 72 -0.70 -8.64 -20.44
CA ALA A 72 -0.51 -8.93 -21.87
C ALA A 72 -0.25 -10.42 -22.17
N ASP A 73 -0.60 -11.31 -21.23
CA ASP A 73 -0.49 -12.78 -21.34
C ASP A 73 0.94 -13.33 -21.46
N ARG A 74 1.94 -12.54 -21.09
CA ARG A 74 3.34 -12.96 -21.05
C ARG A 74 3.64 -13.61 -19.70
N SER A 75 4.05 -14.91 -19.71
CA SER A 75 4.53 -15.62 -18.51
C SER A 75 6.02 -15.44 -18.33
N PHE A 76 6.44 -15.21 -17.09
CA PHE A 76 7.84 -15.13 -16.67
C PHE A 76 7.98 -15.62 -15.22
N GLN A 77 9.21 -15.86 -14.81
CA GLN A 77 9.51 -16.25 -13.42
C GLN A 77 10.73 -15.50 -12.92
N GLY A 78 10.81 -15.27 -11.62
CA GLY A 78 11.91 -14.52 -11.07
C GLY A 78 11.83 -14.32 -9.56
N ILE A 79 12.81 -13.60 -9.05
CA ILE A 79 12.89 -13.22 -7.64
C ILE A 79 11.85 -12.16 -7.37
N ASN A 80 10.98 -12.43 -6.40
CA ASN A 80 9.76 -11.68 -6.13
C ASN A 80 9.96 -10.62 -5.04
N PHE A 81 10.16 -9.39 -5.45
CA PHE A 81 10.11 -8.21 -4.59
C PHE A 81 8.82 -7.38 -4.80
N ALA A 82 7.75 -8.02 -5.30
CA ALA A 82 6.47 -7.35 -5.56
C ALA A 82 5.37 -7.69 -4.55
N SER A 83 5.49 -8.79 -3.79
CA SER A 83 4.50 -9.25 -2.82
C SER A 83 4.71 -8.62 -1.44
N GLN A 84 3.60 -8.28 -0.77
CA GLN A 84 3.63 -7.66 0.58
C GLN A 84 3.61 -8.68 1.71
N ASP A 85 4.17 -9.86 1.52
CA ASP A 85 4.27 -10.93 2.51
C ASP A 85 5.56 -10.77 3.35
N TYR A 86 5.66 -9.66 4.08
CA TYR A 86 6.90 -9.21 4.73
C TYR A 86 7.55 -10.27 5.61
N LEU A 87 6.76 -11.07 6.33
CA LEU A 87 7.27 -12.13 7.18
C LEU A 87 7.27 -13.51 6.52
N SER A 88 6.93 -13.60 5.22
CA SER A 88 6.84 -14.87 4.47
C SER A 88 5.87 -15.87 5.10
N LEU A 89 4.72 -15.41 5.54
CA LEU A 89 3.74 -16.24 6.24
C LEU A 89 2.64 -16.80 5.33
N SER A 90 2.41 -16.23 4.14
CA SER A 90 1.30 -16.63 3.26
C SER A 90 1.34 -18.11 2.83
N SER A 91 2.52 -18.72 2.82
CA SER A 91 2.71 -20.15 2.51
C SER A 91 3.14 -21.00 3.70
N HIS A 92 3.14 -20.43 4.91
CA HIS A 92 3.61 -21.11 6.12
C HIS A 92 2.73 -22.32 6.45
N PRO A 93 3.31 -23.51 6.80
CA PRO A 93 2.55 -24.74 7.06
C PRO A 93 1.46 -24.58 8.13
N ARG A 94 1.77 -23.92 9.26
CA ARG A 94 0.81 -23.65 10.36
C ARG A 94 -0.35 -22.76 9.89
N ILE A 95 -0.10 -21.77 9.02
CA ILE A 95 -1.13 -20.90 8.45
C ILE A 95 -2.07 -21.70 7.55
N LYS A 96 -1.53 -22.55 6.66
CA LYS A 96 -2.33 -23.42 5.81
C LYS A 96 -3.18 -24.38 6.62
N GLN A 97 -2.61 -24.99 7.66
CA GLN A 97 -3.33 -25.91 8.53
C GLN A 97 -4.47 -25.21 9.27
N ALA A 98 -4.24 -24.01 9.82
CA ALA A 98 -5.30 -23.22 10.47
C ALA A 98 -6.45 -22.86 9.52
N ALA A 99 -6.15 -22.60 8.26
CA ALA A 99 -7.16 -22.34 7.25
C ALA A 99 -8.04 -23.59 7.00
N ILE A 100 -7.41 -24.77 6.87
CA ILE A 100 -8.12 -26.06 6.67
C ILE A 100 -9.04 -26.36 7.86
N GLU A 101 -8.52 -26.28 9.07
CA GLU A 101 -9.30 -26.53 10.31
C GLU A 101 -10.48 -25.56 10.46
N ALA A 102 -10.28 -24.29 10.07
CA ALA A 102 -11.36 -23.30 10.09
C ALA A 102 -12.45 -23.62 9.05
N VAL A 103 -12.07 -24.08 7.84
CA VAL A 103 -13.03 -24.54 6.83
C VAL A 103 -13.85 -25.72 7.35
N GLU A 104 -13.21 -26.71 7.96
CA GLU A 104 -13.89 -27.91 8.49
C GLU A 104 -14.88 -27.56 9.62
N ARG A 105 -14.51 -26.61 10.49
CA ARG A 105 -15.29 -26.27 11.68
C ARG A 105 -16.39 -25.24 11.42
N TYR A 106 -16.13 -24.22 10.62
CA TYR A 106 -17.00 -23.04 10.46
C TYR A 106 -17.50 -22.85 9.03
N GLY A 107 -17.03 -23.64 8.06
CA GLY A 107 -17.23 -23.36 6.65
C GLY A 107 -16.36 -22.20 6.14
N VAL A 108 -16.63 -21.78 4.90
CA VAL A 108 -15.76 -20.81 4.20
C VAL A 108 -16.15 -19.34 4.40
N HIS A 109 -17.33 -19.07 4.96
CA HIS A 109 -17.93 -17.73 4.96
C HIS A 109 -18.71 -17.46 6.25
N SER A 110 -18.70 -16.21 6.72
CA SER A 110 -19.42 -15.74 7.90
C SER A 110 -20.95 -15.67 7.69
N ALA A 111 -21.38 -15.55 6.44
CA ALA A 111 -22.79 -15.51 6.00
C ALA A 111 -23.65 -14.41 6.64
N GLY A 112 -23.05 -13.38 7.23
CA GLY A 112 -23.79 -12.29 7.88
C GLY A 112 -22.90 -11.11 8.24
N SER A 113 -23.57 -9.99 8.56
CA SER A 113 -22.92 -8.82 9.13
C SER A 113 -22.47 -9.07 10.56
N ALA A 114 -21.35 -8.51 10.96
CA ALA A 114 -20.85 -8.58 12.35
C ALA A 114 -21.83 -7.93 13.35
N ALA A 115 -22.62 -6.96 12.91
CA ALA A 115 -23.67 -6.34 13.74
C ALA A 115 -24.87 -7.25 14.01
N LEU A 116 -25.00 -8.38 13.29
CA LEU A 116 -26.10 -9.35 13.41
C LEU A 116 -25.57 -10.73 13.83
N LEU A 117 -25.46 -11.69 12.91
CA LEU A 117 -25.02 -13.07 13.18
C LEU A 117 -23.76 -13.45 12.38
N GLY A 118 -22.98 -12.50 11.92
CA GLY A 118 -21.79 -12.76 11.11
C GLY A 118 -20.53 -13.08 11.91
N ASN A 119 -20.47 -12.76 13.20
CA ASN A 119 -19.34 -13.10 14.05
C ASN A 119 -19.28 -14.61 14.33
N THR A 120 -18.06 -15.14 14.36
CA THR A 120 -17.78 -16.52 14.77
C THR A 120 -16.95 -16.53 16.05
N ALA A 121 -16.90 -17.65 16.77
CA ALA A 121 -16.10 -17.74 17.99
C ALA A 121 -14.63 -17.37 17.76
N ASN A 122 -14.04 -17.79 16.63
CA ASN A 122 -12.66 -17.45 16.29
C ASN A 122 -12.47 -15.98 15.88
N SER A 123 -13.48 -15.27 15.38
CA SER A 123 -13.36 -13.82 15.14
C SER A 123 -13.35 -13.05 16.47
N LEU A 124 -14.14 -13.45 17.45
CA LEU A 124 -14.14 -12.86 18.80
C LEU A 124 -12.81 -13.17 19.54
N GLU A 125 -12.29 -14.38 19.40
CA GLU A 125 -10.96 -14.74 19.91
C GLU A 125 -9.86 -13.87 19.28
N LEU A 126 -9.96 -13.59 17.96
CA LEU A 126 -9.03 -12.72 17.27
C LEU A 126 -9.10 -11.29 17.80
N GLU A 127 -10.29 -10.73 18.04
CA GLU A 127 -10.43 -9.41 18.69
C GLU A 127 -9.70 -9.38 20.04
N ALA A 128 -9.90 -10.41 20.87
CA ALA A 128 -9.23 -10.53 22.18
C ALA A 128 -7.69 -10.65 22.07
N LYS A 129 -7.20 -11.46 21.14
CA LYS A 129 -5.76 -11.60 20.88
C LYS A 129 -5.12 -10.29 20.40
N PHE A 130 -5.80 -9.54 19.51
CA PHE A 130 -5.31 -8.23 19.09
C PHE A 130 -5.41 -7.18 20.18
N SER A 131 -6.44 -7.24 21.04
CA SER A 131 -6.53 -6.40 22.24
C SER A 131 -5.31 -6.58 23.14
N ASP A 132 -4.97 -7.82 23.48
CA ASP A 132 -3.77 -8.14 24.26
C ASP A 132 -2.47 -7.70 23.57
N PHE A 133 -2.34 -7.96 22.27
CA PHE A 133 -1.18 -7.55 21.48
C PHE A 133 -0.97 -6.02 21.48
N LEU A 134 -2.06 -5.25 21.45
CA LEU A 134 -2.04 -3.79 21.44
C LEU A 134 -2.11 -3.16 22.85
N GLY A 135 -1.82 -3.91 23.90
CA GLY A 135 -1.74 -3.40 25.26
C GLY A 135 -3.11 -3.16 25.93
N GLY A 136 -4.10 -3.99 25.64
CA GLY A 136 -5.44 -3.96 26.26
C GLY A 136 -6.42 -2.96 25.60
N ARG A 137 -6.12 -2.51 24.38
CA ARG A 137 -7.02 -1.64 23.63
C ARG A 137 -8.18 -2.44 23.06
N GLU A 138 -9.32 -1.81 22.90
CA GLU A 138 -10.47 -2.42 22.21
C GLU A 138 -10.21 -2.54 20.71
N VAL A 139 -10.68 -3.63 20.10
CA VAL A 139 -10.47 -3.94 18.68
C VAL A 139 -11.80 -4.25 18.00
N VAL A 140 -11.98 -3.72 16.80
CA VAL A 140 -13.11 -4.02 15.91
C VAL A 140 -12.56 -4.53 14.58
N LEU A 141 -12.98 -5.72 14.15
CA LEU A 141 -12.54 -6.33 12.91
C LEU A 141 -13.33 -5.84 11.72
N TYR A 142 -12.69 -5.78 10.56
CA TYR A 142 -13.28 -5.39 9.27
C TYR A 142 -12.88 -6.39 8.17
N PRO A 143 -13.71 -6.57 7.12
CA PRO A 143 -13.44 -7.55 6.06
C PRO A 143 -12.22 -7.18 5.18
N THR A 144 -11.80 -5.92 5.18
CA THR A 144 -10.57 -5.44 4.51
C THR A 144 -9.90 -4.33 5.30
N GLY A 145 -8.57 -4.15 5.13
CA GLY A 145 -7.86 -2.98 5.68
C GLY A 145 -8.41 -1.66 5.13
N TRP A 146 -8.84 -1.66 3.87
CA TRP A 146 -9.46 -0.49 3.26
C TRP A 146 -10.76 -0.08 3.99
N SER A 147 -11.63 -1.05 4.28
CA SER A 147 -12.88 -0.78 5.01
C SER A 147 -12.63 -0.34 6.47
N ALA A 148 -11.59 -0.86 7.13
CA ALA A 148 -11.16 -0.39 8.44
C ALA A 148 -10.71 1.08 8.40
N GLY A 149 -9.87 1.45 7.43
CA GLY A 149 -9.41 2.83 7.25
C GLY A 149 -10.54 3.81 6.93
N PHE A 150 -11.44 3.44 6.03
CA PHE A 150 -12.63 4.24 5.73
C PHE A 150 -13.50 4.43 6.99
N ALA A 151 -13.79 3.35 7.69
CA ALA A 151 -14.63 3.34 8.87
C ALA A 151 -14.06 4.15 10.04
N SER A 152 -12.74 4.15 10.22
CA SER A 152 -12.07 4.85 11.31
C SER A 152 -12.25 6.38 11.25
N VAL A 153 -12.45 6.90 10.04
CA VAL A 153 -12.76 8.32 9.84
C VAL A 153 -14.28 8.54 9.79
N GLN A 154 -14.98 7.88 8.86
CA GLN A 154 -16.42 8.07 8.65
C GLN A 154 -17.24 7.71 9.89
N GLY A 155 -16.81 6.73 10.67
CA GLY A 155 -17.50 6.32 11.90
C GLY A 155 -17.52 7.39 12.99
N PHE A 156 -16.46 8.18 13.15
CA PHE A 156 -16.34 9.19 14.20
C PHE A 156 -16.64 10.61 13.75
N VAL A 157 -16.20 11.01 12.56
CA VAL A 157 -16.29 12.37 12.05
C VAL A 157 -17.72 12.70 11.61
N ARG A 158 -18.20 13.89 11.93
CA ARG A 158 -19.50 14.45 11.56
C ARG A 158 -19.33 15.66 10.63
N PRO A 159 -20.39 16.13 9.95
CA PRO A 159 -20.28 17.19 8.94
C PRO A 159 -19.61 18.48 9.42
N ASP A 160 -19.79 18.85 10.70
CA ASP A 160 -19.21 20.06 11.29
C ASP A 160 -17.81 19.85 11.89
N ASP A 161 -17.33 18.60 11.96
CA ASP A 161 -15.99 18.29 12.43
C ASP A 161 -14.93 18.56 11.37
N HIS A 162 -13.69 18.66 11.80
CA HIS A 162 -12.53 18.93 10.95
C HIS A 162 -11.57 17.73 10.89
N VAL A 163 -11.07 17.43 9.68
CA VAL A 163 -10.01 16.45 9.47
C VAL A 163 -8.74 17.16 9.04
N VAL A 164 -7.66 17.01 9.80
CA VAL A 164 -6.31 17.51 9.48
C VAL A 164 -5.45 16.31 9.08
N MET A 165 -5.15 16.18 7.79
CA MET A 165 -4.63 14.94 7.21
C MET A 165 -3.36 15.18 6.42
N ASP A 166 -2.37 14.27 6.57
CA ASP A 166 -1.20 14.24 5.69
C ASP A 166 -1.63 14.10 4.24
N VAL A 167 -1.06 14.90 3.35
CA VAL A 167 -1.41 14.89 1.91
C VAL A 167 -1.17 13.53 1.25
N LEU A 168 -0.30 12.70 1.81
CA LEU A 168 0.03 11.35 1.33
C LEU A 168 -0.69 10.24 2.10
N ALA A 169 -1.60 10.54 3.03
CA ALA A 169 -2.37 9.51 3.71
C ALA A 169 -3.12 8.61 2.73
N HIS A 170 -3.24 7.34 3.07
CA HIS A 170 -3.82 6.30 2.22
C HIS A 170 -5.23 6.64 1.74
N SER A 171 -5.59 6.19 0.54
CA SER A 171 -6.85 6.53 -0.12
C SER A 171 -8.08 6.18 0.72
N CYS A 172 -8.07 5.11 1.51
CA CYS A 172 -9.19 4.75 2.38
C CYS A 172 -9.49 5.82 3.44
N LEU A 173 -8.45 6.47 3.98
CA LEU A 173 -8.58 7.58 4.94
C LEU A 173 -9.10 8.84 4.24
N GLN A 174 -8.57 9.13 3.05
CA GLN A 174 -9.01 10.23 2.20
C GLN A 174 -10.50 10.11 1.84
N GLU A 175 -10.94 8.93 1.38
CA GLU A 175 -12.34 8.69 1.03
C GLU A 175 -13.25 8.67 2.26
N GLY A 176 -12.79 8.13 3.40
CA GLY A 176 -13.50 8.22 4.67
C GLY A 176 -13.74 9.65 5.12
N ALA A 177 -12.74 10.53 4.97
CA ALA A 177 -12.87 11.96 5.28
C ALA A 177 -13.87 12.65 4.34
N ARG A 178 -13.78 12.42 3.02
CA ARG A 178 -14.72 12.99 2.03
C ARG A 178 -16.16 12.56 2.25
N ALA A 179 -16.36 11.32 2.73
CA ALA A 179 -17.69 10.82 3.04
C ALA A 179 -18.29 11.42 4.33
N ALA A 180 -17.43 11.92 5.24
CA ALA A 180 -17.86 12.39 6.55
C ALA A 180 -18.05 13.91 6.63
N THR A 181 -17.15 14.70 6.03
CA THR A 181 -17.16 16.16 6.15
C THR A 181 -16.57 16.86 4.92
N GLN A 182 -16.89 18.14 4.75
CA GLN A 182 -16.24 19.04 3.78
C GLN A 182 -15.03 19.77 4.38
N ASN A 183 -14.85 19.73 5.71
CA ASN A 183 -13.81 20.44 6.45
C ASN A 183 -12.49 19.64 6.48
N ILE A 184 -11.93 19.32 5.30
CA ILE A 184 -10.71 18.55 5.16
C ILE A 184 -9.54 19.50 4.90
N HIS A 185 -8.53 19.42 5.76
CA HIS A 185 -7.33 20.25 5.75
C HIS A 185 -6.09 19.40 5.54
N HIS A 186 -5.60 19.33 4.31
CA HIS A 186 -4.34 18.65 4.04
C HIS A 186 -3.15 19.48 4.54
N PHE A 187 -2.17 18.80 5.14
CA PHE A 187 -0.87 19.41 5.46
C PHE A 187 0.24 18.76 4.63
N ALA A 188 1.31 19.53 4.43
CA ALA A 188 2.48 19.04 3.71
C ALA A 188 3.09 17.85 4.45
N HIS A 189 3.45 16.83 3.68
CA HIS A 189 3.93 15.55 4.17
C HIS A 189 4.95 15.69 5.30
N LEU A 190 4.73 14.97 6.41
CA LEU A 190 5.53 14.94 7.64
C LEU A 190 5.72 16.31 8.36
N ASN A 191 4.97 17.34 8.01
CA ASN A 191 5.16 18.68 8.54
C ASN A 191 4.32 18.93 9.80
N THR A 192 4.84 18.54 10.97
CA THR A 192 4.21 18.74 12.29
C THR A 192 3.93 20.23 12.57
N GLY A 193 4.81 21.15 12.16
CA GLY A 193 4.58 22.59 12.30
C GLY A 193 3.38 23.09 11.50
N ALA A 194 3.08 22.47 10.34
CA ALA A 194 1.85 22.80 9.60
C ALA A 194 0.60 22.27 10.30
N VAL A 195 0.68 21.10 10.96
CA VAL A 195 -0.41 20.57 11.80
C VAL A 195 -0.73 21.54 12.94
N ILE A 196 0.27 21.96 13.72
CA ILE A 196 0.11 22.92 14.83
C ILE A 196 -0.59 24.19 14.35
N ARG A 197 -0.11 24.81 13.27
CA ARG A 197 -0.74 26.03 12.72
C ARG A 197 -2.19 25.80 12.28
N ARG A 198 -2.50 24.63 11.76
CA ARG A 198 -3.86 24.30 11.32
C ARG A 198 -4.78 24.09 12.52
N LEU A 199 -4.33 23.33 13.51
CA LEU A 199 -5.09 23.08 14.75
C LEU A 199 -5.40 24.37 15.50
N SER A 200 -4.41 25.27 15.66
CA SER A 200 -4.60 26.58 16.28
C SER A 200 -5.71 27.39 15.59
N LYS A 201 -5.67 27.50 14.25
CA LYS A 201 -6.67 28.24 13.48
C LYS A 201 -8.08 27.63 13.56
N ILE A 202 -8.17 26.30 13.57
CA ILE A 202 -9.47 25.62 13.70
C ILE A 202 -10.03 25.89 15.10
N ARG A 203 -9.23 25.69 16.13
CA ARG A 203 -9.69 25.84 17.51
C ARG A 203 -10.06 27.27 17.85
N GLU A 204 -9.35 28.27 17.30
CA GLU A 204 -9.69 29.68 17.43
C GLU A 204 -11.07 30.00 16.82
N LYS A 205 -11.37 29.45 15.65
CA LYS A 205 -12.62 29.77 14.91
C LYS A 205 -13.79 28.86 15.31
N PHE A 206 -13.51 27.62 15.68
CA PHE A 206 -14.50 26.59 15.99
C PHE A 206 -14.11 25.89 17.32
N PRO A 207 -14.34 26.55 18.47
CA PRO A 207 -13.86 26.07 19.78
C PRO A 207 -14.41 24.71 20.18
N ASP A 208 -15.63 24.35 19.75
CA ASP A 208 -16.35 23.14 20.14
C ASP A 208 -16.31 22.04 19.06
N ALA A 209 -15.73 22.28 17.87
CA ALA A 209 -15.69 21.30 16.81
C ALA A 209 -14.76 20.11 17.15
N GLY A 210 -15.16 18.91 16.75
CA GLY A 210 -14.27 17.74 16.74
C GLY A 210 -13.14 17.93 15.74
N ILE A 211 -11.93 17.50 16.09
CA ILE A 211 -10.78 17.55 15.17
C ILE A 211 -10.12 16.17 15.16
N LEU A 212 -9.98 15.60 13.96
CA LEU A 212 -9.24 14.37 13.72
C LEU A 212 -7.93 14.69 12.99
N VAL A 213 -6.79 14.36 13.59
CA VAL A 213 -5.47 14.38 12.93
C VAL A 213 -5.18 13.00 12.40
N VAL A 214 -4.78 12.89 11.12
CA VAL A 214 -4.58 11.61 10.43
C VAL A 214 -3.19 11.52 9.82
N THR A 215 -2.47 10.44 10.15
CA THR A 215 -1.15 10.10 9.62
C THR A 215 -0.97 8.58 9.50
N GLU A 216 0.17 8.14 8.96
CA GLU A 216 0.57 6.74 8.91
C GLU A 216 1.83 6.51 9.75
N SER A 217 2.01 5.32 10.32
CA SER A 217 3.24 4.97 11.05
C SER A 217 4.40 4.67 10.11
N LEU A 218 4.10 4.27 8.87
CA LEU A 218 5.05 4.06 7.78
C LEU A 218 4.36 4.31 6.44
N PHE A 219 4.75 5.36 5.74
CA PHE A 219 4.15 5.72 4.44
C PHE A 219 4.59 4.80 3.32
N SER A 220 3.63 4.23 2.62
CA SER A 220 3.81 3.12 1.69
C SER A 220 4.63 3.44 0.43
N MET A 221 4.67 4.69 -0.02
CA MET A 221 5.33 5.10 -1.27
C MET A 221 6.70 5.73 -1.02
N HIS A 222 6.95 6.24 0.18
CA HIS A 222 8.16 6.96 0.55
C HIS A 222 9.03 6.20 1.56
N SER A 223 8.42 5.24 2.31
CA SER A 223 9.12 4.51 3.38
C SER A 223 9.67 5.47 4.45
N ASP A 224 8.85 6.39 4.90
CA ASP A 224 9.19 7.40 5.90
C ASP A 224 8.18 7.41 7.04
N VAL A 225 8.56 8.07 8.15
CA VAL A 225 7.89 7.98 9.45
C VAL A 225 7.68 9.39 9.99
N PRO A 226 6.49 9.71 10.55
CA PRO A 226 6.21 11.01 11.12
C PRO A 226 6.84 11.18 12.51
N ASP A 227 6.86 12.42 12.97
CA ASP A 227 7.16 12.77 14.37
C ASP A 227 5.94 12.47 15.28
N PHE A 228 5.86 11.26 15.81
CA PHE A 228 4.74 10.85 16.65
C PHE A 228 4.62 11.70 17.94
N ALA A 229 5.75 12.08 18.54
CA ALA A 229 5.77 12.85 19.78
C ALA A 229 5.22 14.26 19.54
N GLY A 230 5.71 14.95 18.51
CA GLY A 230 5.23 16.28 18.16
C GLY A 230 3.76 16.28 17.70
N LEU A 231 3.30 15.24 17.01
CA LEU A 231 1.89 15.11 16.64
C LEU A 231 1.00 14.87 17.87
N ARG A 232 1.45 14.04 18.83
CA ARG A 232 0.70 13.82 20.08
C ARG A 232 0.59 15.10 20.89
N GLU A 233 1.73 15.79 21.09
CA GLU A 233 1.77 17.07 21.81
C GLU A 233 0.83 18.12 21.17
N ALA A 234 0.85 18.22 19.85
CA ALA A 234 -0.06 19.09 19.12
C ALA A 234 -1.53 18.71 19.35
N CYS A 235 -1.86 17.42 19.29
CA CYS A 235 -3.23 16.95 19.54
C CYS A 235 -3.67 17.22 20.98
N ASP A 236 -2.80 17.00 21.99
CA ASP A 236 -3.10 17.27 23.37
C ASP A 236 -3.32 18.76 23.62
N THR A 237 -2.49 19.61 23.03
CA THR A 237 -2.58 21.07 23.16
C THR A 237 -3.90 21.63 22.64
N TYR A 238 -4.40 21.08 21.54
CA TYR A 238 -5.60 21.61 20.86
C TYR A 238 -6.84 20.73 21.04
N GLY A 239 -6.80 19.69 21.87
CA GLY A 239 -7.92 18.77 22.11
C GLY A 239 -8.35 18.04 20.83
N ALA A 240 -7.38 17.56 20.03
CA ALA A 240 -7.61 16.82 18.81
C ALA A 240 -7.40 15.30 19.01
N THR A 241 -8.13 14.49 18.26
CA THR A 241 -7.99 13.04 18.22
C THR A 241 -6.90 12.66 17.21
N LEU A 242 -5.96 11.76 17.58
CA LEU A 242 -4.89 11.29 16.71
C LEU A 242 -5.19 9.88 16.18
N LEU A 243 -5.33 9.75 14.85
CA LEU A 243 -5.45 8.49 14.13
C LEU A 243 -4.13 8.17 13.42
N ILE A 244 -3.63 6.94 13.62
CA ILE A 244 -2.41 6.43 12.98
C ILE A 244 -2.70 5.11 12.26
N ASP A 245 -2.34 5.05 10.97
CA ASP A 245 -2.39 3.84 10.15
C ASP A 245 -1.09 3.06 10.26
N CYS A 246 -1.15 1.83 10.82
CA CYS A 246 -0.02 0.93 11.05
C CYS A 246 0.04 -0.22 10.03
N ALA A 247 -0.58 -0.11 8.87
CA ALA A 247 -0.73 -1.22 7.94
C ALA A 247 0.60 -1.74 7.37
N HIS A 248 1.65 -0.94 7.33
CA HIS A 248 2.93 -1.30 6.70
C HIS A 248 4.04 -1.73 7.65
N ASP A 249 3.93 -1.49 8.92
CA ASP A 249 4.97 -1.80 9.91
C ASP A 249 4.53 -2.76 11.02
N LEU A 250 3.24 -2.77 11.36
CA LEU A 250 2.70 -3.67 12.39
C LEU A 250 2.88 -5.14 11.98
N GLY A 251 3.37 -5.95 12.90
CA GLY A 251 3.78 -7.33 12.70
C GLY A 251 5.21 -7.48 12.18
N ALA A 252 5.65 -6.61 11.26
CA ALA A 252 6.93 -6.73 10.56
C ALA A 252 8.10 -5.99 11.22
N MET A 253 7.84 -4.99 12.03
CA MET A 253 8.87 -4.12 12.62
C MET A 253 8.68 -3.91 14.12
N GLY A 254 9.72 -3.40 14.75
CA GLY A 254 9.71 -3.06 16.18
C GLY A 254 9.70 -4.26 17.12
N PRO A 255 9.88 -4.01 18.42
CA PRO A 255 9.85 -5.06 19.43
C PRO A 255 8.53 -5.82 19.43
N GLY A 256 8.59 -7.15 19.40
CA GLY A 256 7.39 -8.00 19.35
C GLY A 256 6.47 -7.78 18.16
N GLY A 257 6.90 -7.04 17.13
CA GLY A 257 6.08 -6.71 15.96
C GLY A 257 5.15 -5.51 16.12
N LEU A 258 5.36 -4.66 17.12
CA LEU A 258 4.52 -3.48 17.41
C LEU A 258 4.81 -2.27 16.50
N GLY A 259 5.56 -2.45 15.42
CA GLY A 259 5.85 -1.41 14.43
C GLY A 259 6.72 -0.27 14.97
N ASN A 260 6.70 0.85 14.28
CA ASN A 260 7.43 2.07 14.66
C ASN A 260 6.91 2.67 15.97
N LEU A 261 5.62 2.56 16.24
CA LEU A 261 5.04 2.99 17.52
C LEU A 261 5.58 2.18 18.70
N GLY A 262 5.75 0.86 18.52
CA GLY A 262 6.39 0.02 19.54
C GLY A 262 7.88 0.33 19.71
N ALA A 263 8.60 0.55 18.58
CA ALA A 263 10.02 0.89 18.60
C ALA A 263 10.32 2.23 19.32
N THR A 264 9.39 3.17 19.25
CA THR A 264 9.51 4.49 19.92
C THR A 264 8.83 4.55 21.29
N GLY A 265 8.20 3.46 21.76
CA GLY A 265 7.43 3.46 23.01
C GLY A 265 6.12 4.30 22.93
N MET A 266 5.65 4.61 21.72
CA MET A 266 4.55 5.54 21.45
C MET A 266 3.23 4.86 21.09
N LEU A 267 3.07 3.56 21.36
CA LEU A 267 1.84 2.81 21.05
C LEU A 267 0.59 3.47 21.69
N GLY A 268 0.74 4.01 22.89
CA GLY A 268 -0.31 4.74 23.60
C GLY A 268 -0.63 6.14 23.05
N ALA A 269 0.20 6.68 22.17
CA ALA A 269 0.04 8.04 21.63
C ALA A 269 -1.19 8.17 20.73
N ALA A 270 -1.51 7.15 19.94
CA ALA A 270 -2.67 7.18 19.06
C ALA A 270 -3.97 6.96 19.85
N ASP A 271 -4.99 7.76 19.55
CA ASP A 271 -6.35 7.54 20.06
C ASP A 271 -7.04 6.43 19.25
N VAL A 272 -6.82 6.44 17.94
CA VAL A 272 -7.31 5.44 16.98
C VAL A 272 -6.12 4.85 16.23
N LEU A 273 -5.97 3.52 16.26
CA LEU A 273 -5.04 2.78 15.44
C LEU A 273 -5.82 2.01 14.38
N ILE A 274 -5.32 1.97 13.16
CA ILE A 274 -5.82 1.06 12.13
C ILE A 274 -4.70 0.17 11.62
N GLY A 275 -5.08 -1.00 11.14
CA GLY A 275 -4.14 -1.92 10.51
C GLY A 275 -4.81 -2.79 9.45
N SER A 276 -3.98 -3.37 8.62
CA SER A 276 -4.39 -4.29 7.57
C SER A 276 -3.76 -5.66 7.76
N PHE A 277 -4.55 -6.71 7.60
CA PHE A 277 -4.05 -8.09 7.65
C PHE A 277 -3.44 -8.56 6.33
N SER A 278 -3.51 -7.72 5.28
CA SER A 278 -3.10 -8.10 3.91
C SER A 278 -1.58 -8.10 3.69
N LYS A 279 -0.80 -7.90 4.72
CA LYS A 279 0.66 -7.81 4.65
C LYS A 279 1.32 -8.80 5.62
N SER A 280 1.77 -8.35 6.78
CA SER A 280 2.45 -9.18 7.78
C SER A 280 1.61 -10.34 8.33
N PHE A 281 0.28 -10.26 8.25
CA PHE A 281 -0.64 -11.24 8.82
C PHE A 281 -1.19 -12.25 7.79
N ALA A 282 -0.67 -12.28 6.58
CA ALA A 282 -0.91 -13.28 5.52
C ALA A 282 -2.39 -13.52 5.15
N SER A 283 -3.28 -12.53 5.32
CA SER A 283 -4.72 -12.68 5.10
C SER A 283 -5.33 -11.44 4.45
N ASN A 284 -6.62 -11.45 4.17
CA ASN A 284 -7.42 -10.25 4.01
C ASN A 284 -8.01 -9.83 5.36
N GLY A 285 -8.56 -8.62 5.39
CA GLY A 285 -9.14 -8.04 6.60
C GLY A 285 -8.33 -6.87 7.13
N GLY A 286 -8.84 -6.29 8.19
CA GLY A 286 -8.21 -5.21 8.93
C GLY A 286 -8.90 -4.99 10.26
N PHE A 287 -8.41 -4.02 11.01
CA PHE A 287 -8.97 -3.67 12.30
C PHE A 287 -8.91 -2.17 12.54
N VAL A 288 -9.80 -1.70 13.41
CA VAL A 288 -9.69 -0.43 14.11
C VAL A 288 -9.53 -0.73 15.59
N SER A 289 -8.54 -0.09 16.22
CA SER A 289 -8.31 -0.20 17.66
C SER A 289 -8.46 1.16 18.32
N VAL A 290 -9.19 1.19 19.44
CA VAL A 290 -9.51 2.40 20.20
C VAL A 290 -9.25 2.18 21.68
N LYS A 291 -9.16 3.28 22.46
CA LYS A 291 -8.83 3.20 23.89
C LYS A 291 -10.01 2.77 24.78
N THR A 292 -11.25 2.95 24.32
CA THR A 292 -12.44 2.74 25.13
C THR A 292 -13.43 1.79 24.48
N ARG A 293 -14.13 1.00 25.29
CA ARG A 293 -15.17 0.11 24.83
C ARG A 293 -16.34 0.86 24.18
N SER A 294 -16.68 2.03 24.71
CA SER A 294 -17.74 2.88 24.13
C SER A 294 -17.45 3.27 22.69
N ALA A 295 -16.19 3.62 22.37
CA ALA A 295 -15.78 3.94 21.00
C ALA A 295 -15.82 2.70 20.09
N ALA A 296 -15.38 1.53 20.59
CA ALA A 296 -15.46 0.29 19.84
C ALA A 296 -16.90 -0.12 19.53
N GLU A 297 -17.78 -0.11 20.55
CA GLU A 297 -19.19 -0.42 20.37
C GLU A 297 -19.87 0.59 19.42
N TYR A 298 -19.51 1.87 19.50
CA TYR A 298 -20.01 2.87 18.58
C TYR A 298 -19.67 2.55 17.12
N LEU A 299 -18.40 2.19 16.83
CA LEU A 299 -17.95 1.81 15.49
C LEU A 299 -18.70 0.58 14.95
N LYS A 300 -19.00 -0.41 15.79
CA LYS A 300 -19.72 -1.62 15.38
C LYS A 300 -21.10 -1.32 14.75
N TYR A 301 -21.74 -0.24 15.14
CA TYR A 301 -23.09 0.14 14.67
C TYR A 301 -23.13 1.35 13.76
N PHE A 302 -22.15 2.26 13.87
CA PHE A 302 -22.19 3.54 13.16
C PHE A 302 -21.10 3.70 12.08
N SER A 303 -20.30 2.65 11.83
CA SER A 303 -19.46 2.60 10.64
C SER A 303 -20.13 1.74 9.56
N ALA A 304 -20.41 2.36 8.41
CA ALA A 304 -21.16 1.70 7.34
C ALA A 304 -20.51 0.41 6.83
N THR A 305 -19.18 0.37 6.79
CA THR A 305 -18.42 -0.79 6.30
C THR A 305 -18.35 -1.95 7.31
N GLN A 306 -18.79 -1.75 8.55
CA GLN A 306 -18.98 -2.78 9.55
C GLN A 306 -20.42 -3.30 9.54
N THR A 307 -21.38 -2.37 9.59
CA THR A 307 -22.79 -2.71 9.77
C THR A 307 -23.41 -3.32 8.50
N PHE A 308 -23.02 -2.83 7.31
CA PHE A 308 -23.65 -3.17 6.03
C PHE A 308 -22.74 -4.02 5.13
N SER A 309 -21.72 -4.68 5.69
CA SER A 309 -20.94 -5.71 4.99
C SER A 309 -20.90 -7.01 5.80
N ASN A 310 -20.57 -8.12 5.14
CA ASN A 310 -20.34 -9.37 5.85
C ASN A 310 -19.09 -9.27 6.73
N ALA A 311 -19.12 -9.95 7.88
CA ALA A 311 -17.98 -10.04 8.78
C ALA A 311 -16.78 -10.73 8.13
N LEU A 312 -15.61 -10.54 8.70
CA LEU A 312 -14.40 -11.28 8.33
C LEU A 312 -14.68 -12.78 8.33
N SER A 313 -14.26 -13.49 7.26
CA SER A 313 -14.55 -14.92 7.17
C SER A 313 -13.84 -15.71 8.29
N PRO A 314 -14.41 -16.82 8.75
CA PRO A 314 -13.78 -17.63 9.79
C PRO A 314 -12.41 -18.17 9.39
N VAL A 315 -12.20 -18.45 8.10
CA VAL A 315 -10.89 -18.86 7.56
C VAL A 315 -9.87 -17.76 7.72
N GLN A 316 -10.22 -16.53 7.34
CA GLN A 316 -9.33 -15.37 7.48
C GLN A 316 -9.04 -15.06 8.95
N ALA A 317 -10.03 -15.15 9.82
CA ALA A 317 -9.84 -14.95 11.26
C ALA A 317 -8.84 -15.96 11.85
N ALA A 318 -8.95 -17.26 11.49
CA ALA A 318 -8.02 -18.29 11.94
C ALA A 318 -6.60 -18.08 11.42
N VAL A 319 -6.45 -17.71 10.14
CA VAL A 319 -5.17 -17.37 9.52
C VAL A 319 -4.49 -16.23 10.27
N VAL A 320 -5.22 -15.14 10.52
CA VAL A 320 -4.68 -13.95 11.23
C VAL A 320 -4.31 -14.27 12.67
N ALA A 321 -5.14 -15.05 13.40
CA ALA A 321 -4.86 -15.46 14.77
C ALA A 321 -3.56 -16.28 14.84
N THR A 322 -3.39 -17.24 13.91
CA THR A 322 -2.17 -18.05 13.82
C THR A 322 -0.95 -17.23 13.41
N ALA A 323 -1.11 -16.27 12.48
CA ALA A 323 -0.05 -15.35 12.10
C ALA A 323 0.39 -14.49 13.31
N LEU A 324 -0.55 -13.99 14.10
CA LEU A 324 -0.25 -13.22 15.31
C LEU A 324 0.50 -14.08 16.36
N ASP A 325 0.11 -15.35 16.54
CA ASP A 325 0.82 -16.26 17.42
C ASP A 325 2.28 -16.48 16.97
N ILE A 326 2.52 -16.61 15.66
CA ILE A 326 3.88 -16.68 15.12
C ILE A 326 4.61 -15.35 15.35
N ILE A 327 4.01 -14.22 15.01
CA ILE A 327 4.61 -12.87 15.17
C ILE A 327 5.07 -12.62 16.61
N ARG A 328 4.31 -13.09 17.59
CA ARG A 328 4.61 -12.93 19.04
C ARG A 328 5.57 -13.97 19.60
N SER A 329 5.96 -14.97 18.84
CA SER A 329 6.89 -16.03 19.25
C SER A 329 8.34 -15.71 18.88
N GLU A 330 9.27 -16.56 19.37
CA GLU A 330 10.68 -16.52 18.99
C GLU A 330 10.87 -16.62 17.46
N GLU A 331 10.08 -17.46 16.78
CA GLU A 331 10.09 -17.54 15.31
C GLU A 331 9.77 -16.17 14.66
N GLY A 332 8.83 -15.42 15.24
CA GLY A 332 8.48 -14.08 14.76
C GLY A 332 9.64 -13.09 14.94
N ASP A 333 10.37 -13.17 16.06
CA ASP A 333 11.57 -12.35 16.27
C ASP A 333 12.69 -12.69 15.29
N GLU A 334 12.94 -13.99 15.04
CA GLU A 334 13.90 -14.44 14.04
C GLU A 334 13.53 -13.96 12.64
N ARG A 335 12.24 -14.01 12.26
CA ARG A 335 11.76 -13.52 10.95
C ARG A 335 11.96 -12.02 10.82
N ARG A 336 11.68 -11.23 11.86
CA ARG A 336 11.93 -9.77 11.86
C ARG A 336 13.42 -9.45 11.76
N HIS A 337 14.28 -10.20 12.42
CA HIS A 337 15.73 -10.02 12.33
C HIS A 337 16.21 -10.31 10.89
N ARG A 338 15.81 -11.44 10.28
CA ARG A 338 16.15 -11.73 8.88
C ARG A 338 15.61 -10.68 7.92
N LEU A 339 14.35 -10.26 8.13
CA LEU A 339 13.74 -9.21 7.32
C LEU A 339 14.56 -7.92 7.38
N MET A 340 14.94 -7.46 8.56
CA MET A 340 15.72 -6.22 8.73
C MET A 340 17.13 -6.36 8.13
N ASP A 341 17.78 -7.51 8.30
CA ASP A 341 19.09 -7.79 7.68
C ASP A 341 19.00 -7.72 6.15
N ASN A 342 18.00 -8.36 5.55
CA ASN A 342 17.73 -8.30 4.11
C ASN A 342 17.41 -6.87 3.62
N ILE A 343 16.67 -6.08 4.39
CA ILE A 343 16.38 -4.67 4.10
C ILE A 343 17.67 -3.85 4.04
N LEU A 344 18.50 -3.95 5.07
CA LEU A 344 19.76 -3.21 5.17
C LEU A 344 20.74 -3.65 4.08
N TYR A 345 20.78 -4.94 3.78
CA TYR A 345 21.60 -5.48 2.70
C TYR A 345 21.14 -4.96 1.32
N LEU A 346 19.83 -5.00 1.04
CA LEU A 346 19.29 -4.49 -0.23
C LEU A 346 19.59 -3.00 -0.41
N ARG A 347 19.36 -2.17 0.63
CA ARG A 347 19.63 -0.73 0.56
C ARG A 347 21.09 -0.44 0.21
N ARG A 348 22.02 -1.08 0.94
CA ARG A 348 23.45 -0.95 0.69
C ARG A 348 23.86 -1.42 -0.70
N THR A 349 23.34 -2.57 -1.14
CA THR A 349 23.67 -3.13 -2.47
C THR A 349 23.15 -2.24 -3.60
N VAL A 350 21.94 -1.68 -3.46
CA VAL A 350 21.38 -0.69 -4.40
C VAL A 350 22.26 0.58 -4.46
N GLU A 351 22.63 1.13 -3.31
CA GLU A 351 23.44 2.35 -3.22
C GLU A 351 24.85 2.16 -3.81
N ASN A 352 25.43 0.96 -3.69
CA ASN A 352 26.70 0.62 -4.33
C ASN A 352 26.64 0.63 -5.86
N THR A 353 25.48 0.55 -6.48
CA THR A 353 25.31 0.70 -7.94
C THR A 353 25.15 2.16 -8.39
N GLY A 354 25.14 3.11 -7.48
CA GLY A 354 24.87 4.53 -7.75
C GLY A 354 23.37 4.88 -7.81
N LEU A 355 22.47 3.91 -7.62
CA LEU A 355 21.04 4.16 -7.45
C LEU A 355 20.74 4.62 -6.01
N ARG A 356 19.63 5.32 -5.82
CA ARG A 356 19.22 5.82 -4.50
C ARG A 356 18.08 4.98 -3.93
N ALA A 357 18.28 4.43 -2.73
CA ALA A 357 17.21 3.88 -1.90
C ALA A 357 16.62 5.01 -1.04
N LEU A 358 15.31 5.29 -1.21
CA LEU A 358 14.63 6.38 -0.48
C LEU A 358 14.13 5.91 0.91
N GLY A 359 13.75 6.89 1.74
CA GLY A 359 13.13 6.66 3.06
C GLY A 359 14.04 6.01 4.09
N VAL A 360 13.42 5.48 5.14
CA VAL A 360 14.10 4.77 6.24
C VAL A 360 14.15 3.25 5.98
N PRO A 361 15.02 2.48 6.69
CA PRO A 361 14.97 1.02 6.63
C PRO A 361 13.60 0.49 7.04
N SER A 362 12.91 -0.16 6.10
CA SER A 362 11.59 -0.76 6.30
C SER A 362 11.36 -1.90 5.28
N PRO A 363 10.31 -2.70 5.41
CA PRO A 363 9.97 -3.74 4.43
C PRO A 363 9.74 -3.21 3.02
N ILE A 364 9.61 -1.90 2.87
CA ILE A 364 9.47 -1.21 1.59
C ILE A 364 10.77 -0.46 1.30
N VAL A 365 11.46 -0.83 0.23
CA VAL A 365 12.67 -0.13 -0.25
C VAL A 365 12.35 0.53 -1.58
N PRO A 366 12.02 1.83 -1.61
CA PRO A 366 11.78 2.55 -2.84
C PRO A 366 13.12 2.89 -3.51
N VAL A 367 13.36 2.40 -4.72
CA VAL A 367 14.55 2.67 -5.52
C VAL A 367 14.20 3.70 -6.59
N PHE A 368 14.79 4.87 -6.51
CA PHE A 368 14.50 6.01 -7.37
C PHE A 368 14.96 5.78 -8.81
N VAL A 369 14.11 6.10 -9.77
CA VAL A 369 14.37 5.97 -11.21
C VAL A 369 14.25 7.32 -11.92
N GLY A 370 13.32 8.19 -11.51
CA GLY A 370 13.04 9.50 -12.10
C GLY A 370 11.92 9.47 -13.14
N SER A 371 12.22 9.46 -14.43
CA SER A 371 11.20 9.59 -15.47
C SER A 371 10.28 8.37 -15.58
N GLU A 372 8.99 8.62 -15.85
CA GLU A 372 7.97 7.59 -16.04
C GLU A 372 8.30 6.70 -17.24
N ALA A 373 8.75 7.29 -18.36
CA ALA A 373 9.11 6.55 -19.56
C ALA A 373 10.23 5.54 -19.28
N LEU A 374 11.29 5.96 -18.60
CA LEU A 374 12.38 5.07 -18.19
C LEU A 374 11.89 3.99 -17.23
N GLY A 375 11.07 4.37 -16.23
CA GLY A 375 10.49 3.42 -15.28
C GLY A 375 9.67 2.32 -15.97
N ARG A 376 8.85 2.68 -16.97
CA ARG A 376 8.04 1.74 -17.76
C ARG A 376 8.90 0.79 -18.58
N LEU A 377 9.98 1.30 -19.19
CA LEU A 377 10.91 0.48 -19.96
C LEU A 377 11.70 -0.48 -19.05
N ILE A 378 12.13 -0.04 -17.86
CA ILE A 378 12.72 -0.92 -16.86
C ILE A 378 11.72 -2.00 -16.43
N ALA A 379 10.46 -1.65 -16.15
CA ALA A 379 9.42 -2.61 -15.75
C ALA A 379 9.16 -3.67 -16.83
N ARG A 380 9.30 -3.30 -18.11
CA ARG A 380 9.24 -4.21 -19.25
C ARG A 380 10.42 -5.17 -19.28
N ARG A 381 11.63 -4.67 -18.98
CA ARG A 381 12.90 -5.42 -19.10
C ARG A 381 13.25 -6.24 -17.87
N LEU A 382 12.87 -5.82 -16.67
CA LEU A 382 13.25 -6.47 -15.42
C LEU A 382 12.92 -7.97 -15.37
N PRO A 383 11.75 -8.43 -15.88
CA PRO A 383 11.45 -9.86 -15.97
C PRO A 383 12.41 -10.65 -16.88
N ASP A 384 12.99 -10.05 -17.93
CA ASP A 384 13.95 -10.70 -18.83
C ASP A 384 15.22 -11.13 -18.07
N PHE A 385 15.55 -10.42 -17.01
CA PHE A 385 16.71 -10.66 -16.15
C PHE A 385 16.35 -11.35 -14.82
N GLY A 386 15.09 -11.84 -14.69
CA GLY A 386 14.64 -12.62 -13.54
C GLY A 386 14.29 -11.82 -12.29
N GLY A 387 13.99 -10.53 -12.41
CA GLY A 387 13.51 -9.69 -11.32
C GLY A 387 12.02 -9.38 -11.42
N ILE A 388 11.32 -9.33 -10.28
CA ILE A 388 9.91 -8.95 -10.18
C ILE A 388 9.78 -7.89 -9.11
N ALA A 389 9.44 -6.66 -9.50
CA ALA A 389 9.17 -5.54 -8.60
C ALA A 389 8.03 -4.66 -9.12
N ASN A 390 7.49 -3.79 -8.29
CA ASN A 390 6.39 -2.91 -8.64
C ASN A 390 6.90 -1.51 -8.99
N LEU A 391 6.59 -1.04 -10.20
CA LEU A 391 6.78 0.35 -10.58
C LEU A 391 5.71 1.21 -9.89
N VAL A 392 6.15 2.30 -9.29
CA VAL A 392 5.31 3.39 -8.77
C VAL A 392 5.62 4.64 -9.56
N GLU A 393 4.58 5.22 -10.16
CA GLU A 393 4.67 6.42 -11.00
C GLU A 393 3.54 7.41 -10.67
N TYR A 394 3.57 8.57 -11.29
CA TYR A 394 2.49 9.55 -11.15
C TYR A 394 1.12 8.92 -11.51
N PRO A 395 0.05 9.15 -10.71
CA PRO A 395 -0.09 10.16 -9.65
C PRO A 395 0.23 9.68 -8.22
N ALA A 396 0.68 8.45 -8.02
CA ALA A 396 1.01 7.93 -6.68
C ALA A 396 2.27 8.58 -6.08
N VAL A 397 3.14 9.10 -6.94
CA VAL A 397 4.30 9.93 -6.60
C VAL A 397 4.33 11.14 -7.54
N PRO A 398 5.08 12.23 -7.26
CA PRO A 398 5.20 13.36 -8.16
C PRO A 398 5.74 12.96 -9.55
N LYS A 399 5.47 13.79 -10.58
CA LYS A 399 6.04 13.60 -11.92
C LYS A 399 7.57 13.62 -11.86
N ALA A 400 8.20 12.79 -12.69
CA ALA A 400 9.64 12.58 -12.74
C ALA A 400 10.26 12.06 -11.42
N GLU A 401 9.43 11.47 -10.56
CA GLU A 401 9.85 10.81 -9.32
C GLU A 401 9.48 9.33 -9.28
N SER A 402 9.35 8.69 -10.43
CA SER A 402 9.06 7.27 -10.53
C SER A 402 10.12 6.45 -9.78
N ARG A 403 9.68 5.37 -9.17
CA ARG A 403 10.53 4.48 -8.38
C ARG A 403 10.05 3.03 -8.47
N PHE A 404 10.96 2.09 -8.30
CA PHE A 404 10.56 0.71 -8.03
C PHE A 404 10.40 0.53 -6.53
N ARG A 405 9.23 0.03 -6.11
CA ARG A 405 8.95 -0.33 -4.73
C ARG A 405 9.29 -1.79 -4.52
N PHE A 406 10.52 -2.04 -4.05
CA PHE A 406 10.94 -3.36 -3.64
C PHE A 406 10.33 -3.70 -2.29
N GLN A 407 9.63 -4.81 -2.22
CA GLN A 407 9.01 -5.31 -1.01
C GLN A 407 9.82 -6.49 -0.51
N VAL A 408 10.51 -6.29 0.61
CA VAL A 408 11.41 -7.28 1.18
C VAL A 408 10.61 -8.28 2.00
N MET A 409 10.95 -9.56 1.88
CA MET A 409 10.38 -10.65 2.66
C MET A 409 11.45 -11.29 3.55
N ALA A 410 11.03 -11.84 4.71
CA ALA A 410 11.93 -12.46 5.67
C ALA A 410 12.73 -13.65 5.10
N ASP A 411 12.14 -14.37 4.14
CA ASP A 411 12.76 -15.54 3.52
C ASP A 411 13.60 -15.20 2.26
N HIS A 412 13.74 -13.92 1.88
CA HIS A 412 14.77 -13.53 0.93
C HIS A 412 16.16 -13.85 1.49
N THR A 413 17.09 -14.12 0.61
CA THR A 413 18.50 -14.30 0.94
C THR A 413 19.34 -13.16 0.35
N HIS A 414 20.55 -12.94 0.87
CA HIS A 414 21.50 -12.00 0.25
C HIS A 414 21.77 -12.33 -1.23
N ALA A 415 21.83 -13.63 -1.58
CA ALA A 415 21.96 -14.06 -2.98
C ALA A 415 20.74 -13.64 -3.85
N ASP A 416 19.53 -13.61 -3.29
CA ASP A 416 18.35 -13.08 -4.00
C ASP A 416 18.46 -11.57 -4.20
N VAL A 417 18.95 -10.86 -3.19
CA VAL A 417 19.22 -9.43 -3.28
C VAL A 417 20.27 -9.12 -4.34
N ASP A 418 21.41 -9.80 -4.32
CA ASP A 418 22.47 -9.61 -5.32
C ASP A 418 21.95 -9.82 -6.74
N ARG A 419 21.22 -10.91 -6.96
CA ARG A 419 20.64 -11.24 -8.28
C ARG A 419 19.63 -10.19 -8.74
N VAL A 420 18.74 -9.73 -7.88
CA VAL A 420 17.71 -8.74 -8.28
C VAL A 420 18.34 -7.36 -8.55
N VAL A 421 19.37 -6.96 -7.80
CA VAL A 421 20.07 -5.70 -8.05
C VAL A 421 20.86 -5.76 -9.36
N VAL A 422 21.52 -6.87 -9.67
CA VAL A 422 22.14 -7.11 -10.99
C VAL A 422 21.09 -7.06 -12.10
N ALA A 423 19.93 -7.73 -11.92
CA ALA A 423 18.82 -7.70 -12.88
C ALA A 423 18.29 -6.27 -13.10
N LEU A 424 18.20 -5.48 -12.03
CA LEU A 424 17.78 -4.06 -12.13
C LEU A 424 18.78 -3.23 -12.93
N GLY A 425 20.08 -3.41 -12.72
CA GLY A 425 21.14 -2.74 -13.49
C GLY A 425 21.05 -3.08 -14.98
N GLN A 426 20.96 -4.38 -15.31
CA GLN A 426 20.80 -4.84 -16.68
C GLN A 426 19.50 -4.32 -17.34
N ALA A 427 18.40 -4.31 -16.60
CA ALA A 427 17.13 -3.76 -17.07
C ALA A 427 17.21 -2.25 -17.31
N LEU A 428 17.94 -1.50 -16.47
CA LEU A 428 18.17 -0.08 -16.62
C LEU A 428 18.99 0.23 -17.89
N ASP A 429 20.05 -0.51 -18.14
CA ASP A 429 20.90 -0.32 -19.34
C ASP A 429 20.13 -0.66 -20.62
N ALA A 430 19.39 -1.76 -20.62
CA ALA A 430 18.52 -2.12 -21.73
C ALA A 430 17.42 -1.08 -21.97
N ALA A 431 16.83 -0.55 -20.91
CA ALA A 431 15.78 0.47 -20.98
C ALA A 431 16.31 1.82 -21.51
N ARG A 432 17.54 2.22 -21.18
CA ARG A 432 18.19 3.40 -21.75
C ARG A 432 18.40 3.27 -23.25
N THR A 433 18.86 2.09 -23.69
CA THR A 433 19.00 1.78 -25.12
C THR A 433 17.66 1.81 -25.83
N ASP A 434 16.60 1.22 -25.25
CA ASP A 434 15.23 1.27 -25.80
C ASP A 434 14.73 2.72 -25.89
N LEU A 435 15.01 3.56 -24.92
CA LEU A 435 14.59 4.96 -24.88
C LEU A 435 15.27 5.79 -25.97
N GLU A 436 16.57 5.61 -26.19
CA GLU A 436 17.31 6.26 -27.26
C GLU A 436 16.75 5.88 -28.66
N LEU A 437 16.39 4.62 -28.87
CA LEU A 437 15.78 4.16 -30.10
C LEU A 437 14.39 4.78 -30.32
N CYS A 438 13.59 4.98 -29.27
CA CYS A 438 12.29 5.64 -29.37
C CYS A 438 12.40 7.10 -29.80
N VAL A 439 13.45 7.82 -29.36
CA VAL A 439 13.68 9.23 -29.70
C VAL A 439 14.16 9.40 -31.15
N THR A 440 14.90 8.43 -31.70
CA THR A 440 15.49 8.51 -33.04
C THR A 440 14.54 8.08 -34.16
N THR A 441 13.44 7.40 -33.84
CA THR A 441 12.47 6.86 -34.83
C THR A 441 11.23 7.74 -35.05
N ASP A 442 11.01 8.74 -34.20
CA ASP A 442 9.88 9.64 -34.34
C ASP A 442 10.24 10.89 -35.18
N GLU A 443 9.79 10.94 -36.42
CA GLU A 443 9.49 12.20 -37.11
C GLU A 443 8.37 12.88 -36.30
N ASN A 444 8.76 13.73 -35.38
CA ASN A 444 8.05 14.67 -34.53
C ASN A 444 6.49 14.77 -34.67
N PRO A 445 5.68 13.98 -33.98
CA PRO A 445 4.22 14.18 -33.93
C PRO A 445 3.80 15.12 -32.77
N LEU A 446 4.67 16.00 -32.27
CA LEU A 446 4.32 17.05 -31.31
C LEU A 446 3.77 18.32 -31.99
N LYS A 447 3.06 18.21 -33.10
CA LYS A 447 2.12 19.23 -33.51
C LYS A 447 0.76 18.89 -32.90
N SER A 448 0.47 19.49 -31.76
CA SER A 448 -0.87 19.58 -31.21
C SER A 448 -1.89 19.88 -32.32
N PRO A 449 -3.06 19.19 -32.37
CA PRO A 449 -4.16 19.69 -33.17
C PRO A 449 -4.52 21.07 -32.61
N GLY A 450 -4.36 22.09 -33.50
CA GLY A 450 -4.59 23.47 -33.14
C GLY A 450 -5.96 23.65 -32.49
N THR A 451 -6.01 24.44 -31.45
CA THR A 451 -7.18 25.14 -30.98
C THR A 451 -7.82 25.85 -32.17
N ALA A 452 -8.88 25.27 -32.72
CA ALA A 452 -9.78 26.00 -33.58
C ALA A 452 -10.46 27.07 -32.73
N ALA A 453 -10.02 28.30 -32.91
CA ALA A 453 -10.68 29.48 -32.38
C ALA A 453 -12.10 29.51 -32.89
N SER A 454 -13.10 29.40 -32.02
CA SER A 454 -14.46 29.81 -32.31
C SER A 454 -14.49 31.36 -32.27
N ALA A 455 -14.44 31.98 -33.44
CA ALA A 455 -14.95 33.32 -33.63
C ALA A 455 -16.37 33.19 -34.19
N ALA A 456 -17.25 33.98 -33.61
CA ALA A 456 -18.56 34.42 -34.08
C ALA A 456 -19.82 33.83 -33.41
N ALA A 457 -20.48 34.80 -32.80
CA ALA A 457 -21.87 35.07 -32.41
C ALA A 457 -22.31 34.57 -30.99
#